data_a822ca1d3764468e594fba01ad1bf01c
#
_entry.id   a822ca1d3764468e594fba01ad1bf01c
#
_cell.length_a   1.000
_cell.length_b   1.000
_cell.length_c   1.000
_cell.angle_alpha   90.00
_cell.angle_beta   90.00
_cell.angle_gamma   90.00
#
_symmetry.space_group_name_H-M   'P 1'
#
loop_
_entity.id
_entity.type
_entity.pdbx_description
1 polymer ?
#
loop_
_entity_poly.entity_id
_entity_poly.type
_entity_poly.pdbx_seq_one_letter_code
_entity_poly.pdbx_strand_id
1 'polypeptide(L)'
;MKQLQKHKSNFLLGLKQGFPIGIGYLAVSFSLGIAAHHAGLTAFQGFFASLLEIASAGEYAAFTAIAADATYFGLLLATLVANARYFLMSCALSQRTKDDLPLRHRMCMGFFLTDEIFGITVAQNGFVDPYYIYGAATASVPLWAIGTSLGILMGNILPLRIVSALSVSLYGMFLAVIIPPAKKNPTIAILVMVSFFLSASAAILPILSSLTESTRIILLTLVISTVAALLRPITDQSTTHSPT
;
A
#
# COMPACT_ATOMS: atom_id res chain seq x y z
N MET A 1 2.95 -12.03 -31.35
CA MET A 1 3.54 -13.05 -30.46
C MET A 1 4.49 -12.45 -29.40
N LYS A 2 5.48 -11.64 -29.75
CA LYS A 2 6.45 -11.04 -28.78
C LYS A 2 5.81 -10.21 -27.64
N GLN A 3 4.77 -9.43 -27.93
CA GLN A 3 4.11 -8.59 -26.93
C GLN A 3 3.32 -9.41 -25.91
N LEU A 4 2.62 -10.44 -26.36
CA LEU A 4 1.88 -11.37 -25.48
C LEU A 4 2.83 -12.14 -24.54
N GLN A 5 3.99 -12.51 -25.04
CA GLN A 5 5.03 -13.19 -24.27
C GLN A 5 5.64 -12.26 -23.22
N LYS A 6 5.79 -10.95 -23.52
CA LYS A 6 6.23 -9.93 -22.58
C LYS A 6 5.22 -9.71 -21.45
N HIS A 7 3.93 -9.58 -21.77
CA HIS A 7 2.87 -9.43 -20.76
C HIS A 7 2.79 -10.66 -19.83
N LYS A 8 2.90 -11.87 -20.37
CA LYS A 8 2.95 -13.09 -19.56
C LYS A 8 4.17 -13.13 -18.64
N SER A 9 5.34 -12.72 -19.12
CA SER A 9 6.57 -12.65 -18.31
C SER A 9 6.42 -11.64 -17.16
N ASN A 10 5.87 -10.44 -17.44
CA ASN A 10 5.65 -9.41 -16.44
C ASN A 10 4.59 -9.83 -15.39
N PHE A 11 3.52 -10.51 -15.83
CA PHE A 11 2.54 -11.07 -14.93
C PHE A 11 3.15 -12.10 -13.97
N LEU A 12 3.93 -13.04 -14.49
CA LEU A 12 4.61 -14.06 -13.66
C LEU A 12 5.64 -13.44 -12.70
N LEU A 13 6.36 -12.40 -13.16
CA LEU A 13 7.27 -11.64 -12.29
C LEU A 13 6.51 -10.96 -11.16
N GLY A 14 5.40 -10.28 -11.48
CA GLY A 14 4.51 -9.66 -10.50
C GLY A 14 3.97 -10.67 -9.50
N LEU A 15 3.48 -11.82 -9.97
CA LEU A 15 2.97 -12.90 -9.13
C LEU A 15 4.06 -13.40 -8.15
N LYS A 16 5.28 -13.61 -8.64
CA LYS A 16 6.42 -14.04 -7.81
C LYS A 16 6.79 -13.01 -6.74
N GLN A 17 6.78 -11.72 -7.10
CA GLN A 17 7.13 -10.65 -6.16
C GLN A 17 5.96 -10.26 -5.24
N GLY A 18 4.72 -10.47 -5.67
CA GLY A 18 3.51 -10.26 -4.87
C GLY A 18 3.25 -11.36 -3.84
N PHE A 19 3.76 -12.58 -4.06
CA PHE A 19 3.51 -13.71 -3.15
C PHE A 19 4.00 -13.48 -1.71
N PRO A 20 5.24 -13.00 -1.47
CA PRO A 20 5.68 -12.62 -0.12
C PRO A 20 4.82 -11.52 0.52
N ILE A 21 4.35 -10.56 -0.31
CA ILE A 21 3.43 -9.51 0.14
C ILE A 21 2.11 -10.15 0.61
N GLY A 22 1.58 -11.11 -0.17
CA GLY A 22 0.35 -11.82 0.17
C GLY A 22 0.43 -12.57 1.50
N ILE A 23 1.57 -13.19 1.82
CA ILE A 23 1.78 -13.83 3.13
C ILE A 23 1.73 -12.78 4.25
N GLY A 24 2.38 -11.63 4.07
CA GLY A 24 2.30 -10.51 5.01
C GLY A 24 0.86 -10.00 5.15
N TYR A 25 0.15 -9.87 4.04
CA TYR A 25 -1.25 -9.47 4.00
C TYR A 25 -2.16 -10.40 4.79
N LEU A 26 -1.98 -11.71 4.66
CA LEU A 26 -2.76 -12.71 5.42
C LEU A 26 -2.64 -12.46 6.93
N ALA A 27 -1.44 -12.17 7.43
CA ALA A 27 -1.19 -11.93 8.84
C ALA A 27 -1.80 -10.60 9.32
N VAL A 28 -1.67 -9.54 8.53
CA VAL A 28 -2.18 -8.21 8.87
C VAL A 28 -3.71 -8.17 8.82
N SER A 29 -4.29 -8.68 7.72
CA SER A 29 -5.74 -8.71 7.54
C SER A 29 -6.44 -9.62 8.54
N PHE A 30 -5.76 -10.67 9.03
CA PHE A 30 -6.24 -11.45 10.16
C PHE A 30 -6.48 -10.57 11.39
N SER A 31 -5.55 -9.67 11.71
CA SER A 31 -5.72 -8.73 12.84
C SER A 31 -6.86 -7.75 12.59
N LEU A 32 -7.05 -7.29 11.34
CA LEU A 32 -8.20 -6.47 10.96
C LEU A 32 -9.51 -7.23 11.05
N GLY A 33 -9.50 -8.53 10.73
CA GLY A 33 -10.66 -9.40 10.89
C GLY A 33 -11.16 -9.48 12.34
N ILE A 34 -10.27 -9.39 13.33
CA ILE A 34 -10.68 -9.30 14.73
C ILE A 34 -11.42 -7.99 14.99
N ALA A 35 -10.95 -6.86 14.45
CA ALA A 35 -11.66 -5.58 14.56
C ALA A 35 -13.02 -5.65 13.84
N ALA A 36 -13.09 -6.27 12.67
CA ALA A 36 -14.34 -6.51 11.94
C ALA A 36 -15.33 -7.37 12.73
N HIS A 37 -14.84 -8.40 13.44
CA HIS A 37 -15.65 -9.22 14.33
C HIS A 37 -16.28 -8.38 15.45
N HIS A 38 -15.48 -7.52 16.10
CA HIS A 38 -15.98 -6.60 17.13
C HIS A 38 -16.98 -5.57 16.59
N ALA A 39 -16.90 -5.24 15.31
CA ALA A 39 -17.88 -4.41 14.61
C ALA A 39 -19.15 -5.18 14.19
N GLY A 40 -19.26 -6.47 14.53
CA GLY A 40 -20.42 -7.31 14.24
C GLY A 40 -20.49 -7.84 12.80
N LEU A 41 -19.41 -7.75 12.02
CA LEU A 41 -19.38 -8.26 10.66
C LEU A 41 -19.27 -9.79 10.65
N THR A 42 -19.97 -10.42 9.71
CA THR A 42 -19.79 -11.83 9.38
C THR A 42 -18.54 -12.05 8.55
N ALA A 43 -18.00 -13.28 8.55
CA ALA A 43 -16.83 -13.63 7.74
C ALA A 43 -17.02 -13.35 6.23
N PHE A 44 -18.24 -13.53 5.72
CA PHE A 44 -18.59 -13.22 4.35
C PHE A 44 -18.55 -11.70 4.07
N GLN A 45 -19.12 -10.89 4.96
CA GLN A 45 -19.07 -9.43 4.86
C GLN A 45 -17.62 -8.92 4.94
N GLY A 46 -16.82 -9.44 5.88
CA GLY A 46 -15.40 -9.09 5.99
C GLY A 46 -14.60 -9.47 4.74
N PHE A 47 -14.86 -10.64 4.16
CA PHE A 47 -14.23 -11.05 2.91
C PHE A 47 -14.45 -10.05 1.78
N PHE A 48 -15.70 -9.66 1.55
CA PHE A 48 -16.02 -8.72 0.47
C PHE A 48 -15.59 -7.29 0.80
N ALA A 49 -15.67 -6.85 2.04
CA ALA A 49 -15.14 -5.55 2.46
C ALA A 49 -13.65 -5.46 2.12
N SER A 50 -12.85 -6.43 2.54
CA SER A 50 -11.41 -6.48 2.26
C SER A 50 -11.08 -6.67 0.79
N LEU A 51 -11.89 -7.41 0.03
CA LEU A 51 -11.68 -7.58 -1.41
C LEU A 51 -11.91 -6.27 -2.18
N LEU A 52 -12.81 -5.42 -1.69
CA LEU A 52 -13.20 -4.16 -2.35
C LEU A 52 -12.38 -2.97 -1.87
N GLU A 53 -11.89 -2.98 -0.65
CA GLU A 53 -11.13 -1.87 -0.06
C GLU A 53 -9.67 -2.25 0.11
N ILE A 54 -8.98 -2.98 -0.30
CA ILE A 54 -7.57 -3.40 -0.23
C ILE A 54 -6.65 -2.36 0.47
N ALA A 55 -7.06 -1.84 1.64
CA ALA A 55 -6.39 -0.73 2.34
C ALA A 55 -6.49 -0.88 3.86
N SER A 56 -5.40 -1.31 4.51
CA SER A 56 -5.37 -1.60 5.95
C SER A 56 -5.87 -0.46 6.84
N ALA A 57 -5.42 0.77 6.57
CA ALA A 57 -5.83 1.94 7.35
C ALA A 57 -7.29 2.32 7.09
N GLY A 58 -7.75 2.22 5.84
CA GLY A 58 -9.13 2.47 5.46
C GLY A 58 -10.08 1.43 6.06
N GLU A 59 -9.75 0.14 5.96
CA GLU A 59 -10.54 -0.92 6.55
C GLU A 59 -10.62 -0.81 8.09
N TYR A 60 -9.51 -0.51 8.75
CA TYR A 60 -9.51 -0.30 10.20
C TYR A 60 -10.41 0.88 10.58
N ALA A 61 -10.31 2.00 9.85
CA ALA A 61 -11.18 3.17 10.05
C ALA A 61 -12.65 2.82 9.80
N ALA A 62 -12.94 2.05 8.74
CA ALA A 62 -14.28 1.60 8.41
C ALA A 62 -14.86 0.69 9.50
N PHE A 63 -14.12 -0.33 9.94
CA PHE A 63 -14.60 -1.25 10.98
C PHE A 63 -14.77 -0.54 12.32
N THR A 64 -13.90 0.39 12.66
CA THR A 64 -14.04 1.21 13.88
C THR A 64 -15.27 2.11 13.81
N ALA A 65 -15.51 2.74 12.65
CA ALA A 65 -16.69 3.58 12.45
C ALA A 65 -18.00 2.78 12.51
N ILE A 66 -18.01 1.56 11.94
CA ILE A 66 -19.16 0.64 12.03
C ILE A 66 -19.40 0.24 13.49
N ALA A 67 -18.35 -0.13 14.23
CA ALA A 67 -18.45 -0.48 15.65
C ALA A 67 -18.96 0.68 16.53
N ALA A 68 -18.75 1.92 16.11
CA ALA A 68 -19.21 3.14 16.78
C ALA A 68 -20.60 3.62 16.29
N ASP A 69 -21.30 2.84 15.48
CA ASP A 69 -22.58 3.23 14.85
C ASP A 69 -22.51 4.60 14.13
N ALA A 70 -21.37 4.88 13.49
CA ALA A 70 -21.14 6.13 12.79
C ALA A 70 -22.09 6.25 11.56
N THR A 71 -22.40 7.50 11.20
CA THR A 71 -23.18 7.75 9.99
C THR A 71 -22.41 7.35 8.73
N TYR A 72 -23.10 7.00 7.63
CA TYR A 72 -22.46 6.71 6.34
C TYR A 72 -21.54 7.84 5.87
N PHE A 73 -21.88 9.09 6.16
CA PHE A 73 -21.03 10.24 5.82
C PHE A 73 -19.76 10.26 6.67
N GLY A 74 -19.87 9.96 7.96
CA GLY A 74 -18.71 9.81 8.85
C GLY A 74 -17.79 8.68 8.41
N LEU A 75 -18.36 7.54 8.02
CA LEU A 75 -17.62 6.41 7.46
C LEU A 75 -16.87 6.80 6.17
N LEU A 76 -17.57 7.47 5.23
CA LEU A 76 -16.96 7.95 3.98
C LEU A 76 -15.77 8.89 4.25
N LEU A 77 -15.94 9.86 5.16
CA LEU A 77 -14.87 10.80 5.50
C LEU A 77 -13.69 10.10 6.18
N ALA A 78 -13.95 9.19 7.11
CA ALA A 78 -12.91 8.45 7.81
C ALA A 78 -12.03 7.64 6.84
N THR A 79 -12.67 6.89 5.92
CA THR A 79 -11.95 6.08 4.94
C THR A 79 -11.23 6.94 3.89
N LEU A 80 -11.83 8.04 3.45
CA LEU A 80 -11.21 8.97 2.50
C LEU A 80 -9.96 9.63 3.08
N VAL A 81 -10.02 10.08 4.34
CA VAL A 81 -8.85 10.67 5.02
C VAL A 81 -7.77 9.63 5.26
N ALA A 82 -8.13 8.43 5.72
CA ALA A 82 -7.18 7.34 5.95
C ALA A 82 -6.43 6.95 4.66
N ASN A 83 -7.13 6.99 3.52
CA ASN A 83 -6.63 6.58 2.22
C ASN A 83 -6.09 7.73 1.35
N ALA A 84 -6.06 8.98 1.84
CA ALA A 84 -5.64 10.14 1.05
C ALA A 84 -4.21 10.00 0.46
N ARG A 85 -3.33 9.23 1.09
CA ARG A 85 -1.99 8.92 0.58
C ARG A 85 -1.98 8.20 -0.77
N TYR A 86 -3.02 7.41 -1.08
CA TYR A 86 -3.14 6.73 -2.38
C TYR A 86 -3.25 7.70 -3.54
N PHE A 87 -3.77 8.90 -3.31
CA PHE A 87 -3.79 9.96 -4.31
C PHE A 87 -2.36 10.34 -4.74
N LEU A 88 -1.47 10.56 -3.77
CA LEU A 88 -0.06 10.88 -4.04
C LEU A 88 0.66 9.73 -4.76
N MET A 89 0.43 8.49 -4.33
CA MET A 89 0.99 7.31 -4.99
C MET A 89 0.46 7.14 -6.42
N SER A 90 -0.82 7.41 -6.65
CA SER A 90 -1.42 7.38 -7.99
C SER A 90 -0.83 8.44 -8.91
N CYS A 91 -0.59 9.66 -8.41
CA CYS A 91 0.11 10.71 -9.16
C CYS A 91 1.54 10.29 -9.53
N ALA A 92 2.29 9.71 -8.59
CA ALA A 92 3.65 9.22 -8.84
C ALA A 92 3.66 8.04 -9.84
N LEU A 93 2.70 7.11 -9.72
CA LEU A 93 2.57 5.99 -10.64
C LEU A 93 2.18 6.44 -12.05
N SER A 94 1.35 7.48 -12.18
CA SER A 94 0.94 8.00 -13.49
C SER A 94 2.11 8.48 -14.33
N GLN A 95 3.14 9.04 -13.69
CA GLN A 95 4.39 9.47 -14.37
C GLN A 95 5.24 8.29 -14.86
N ARG A 96 4.97 7.09 -14.38
CA ARG A 96 5.64 5.85 -14.76
C ARG A 96 4.82 4.99 -15.72
N THR A 97 3.67 5.50 -16.17
CA THR A 97 2.80 4.85 -17.16
C THR A 97 2.96 5.53 -18.51
N LYS A 98 2.77 4.77 -19.59
CA LYS A 98 2.76 5.32 -20.94
C LYS A 98 1.50 6.16 -21.16
N ASP A 99 1.61 7.22 -21.97
CA ASP A 99 0.47 8.12 -22.27
C ASP A 99 -0.63 7.41 -23.07
N ASP A 100 -0.29 6.45 -23.91
CA ASP A 100 -1.20 5.64 -24.73
C ASP A 100 -1.91 4.51 -23.97
N LEU A 101 -1.65 4.36 -22.65
CA LEU A 101 -2.27 3.30 -21.86
C LEU A 101 -3.78 3.51 -21.73
N PRO A 102 -4.61 2.52 -22.13
CA PRO A 102 -6.06 2.61 -22.05
C PRO A 102 -6.56 2.88 -20.62
N LEU A 103 -7.60 3.71 -20.49
CA LEU A 103 -8.18 4.12 -19.20
C LEU A 103 -8.53 2.93 -18.30
N ARG A 104 -9.06 1.85 -18.87
CA ARG A 104 -9.37 0.61 -18.12
C ARG A 104 -8.17 0.05 -17.36
N HIS A 105 -6.97 0.07 -17.97
CA HIS A 105 -5.76 -0.40 -17.29
C HIS A 105 -5.34 0.58 -16.21
N ARG A 106 -5.46 1.91 -16.44
CA ARG A 106 -5.16 2.92 -15.42
C ARG A 106 -6.08 2.77 -14.20
N MET A 107 -7.37 2.57 -14.42
CA MET A 107 -8.34 2.34 -13.33
C MET A 107 -8.05 1.05 -12.56
N CYS A 108 -7.78 -0.06 -13.25
CA CYS A 108 -7.43 -1.33 -12.60
C CYS A 108 -6.12 -1.23 -11.83
N MET A 109 -5.10 -0.55 -12.37
CA MET A 109 -3.84 -0.32 -11.66
C MET A 109 -4.06 0.51 -10.39
N GLY A 110 -4.89 1.56 -10.47
CA GLY A 110 -5.25 2.39 -9.31
C GLY A 110 -6.02 1.60 -8.25
N PHE A 111 -6.93 0.72 -8.66
CA PHE A 111 -7.68 -0.12 -7.73
C PHE A 111 -6.80 -1.10 -6.94
N PHE A 112 -5.81 -1.71 -7.59
CA PHE A 112 -4.88 -2.64 -6.95
C PHE A 112 -3.66 -1.96 -6.30
N LEU A 113 -3.64 -0.63 -6.25
CA LEU A 113 -2.52 0.11 -5.71
C LEU A 113 -2.55 0.08 -4.18
N THR A 114 -1.57 -0.57 -3.60
CA THR A 114 -1.28 -0.56 -2.16
C THR A 114 0.13 -0.05 -1.93
N ASP A 115 0.51 0.23 -0.69
CA ASP A 115 1.86 0.71 -0.36
C ASP A 115 2.94 -0.25 -0.87
N GLU A 116 2.73 -1.55 -0.71
CA GLU A 116 3.69 -2.60 -1.06
C GLU A 116 3.74 -2.84 -2.58
N ILE A 117 2.56 -2.92 -3.22
CA ILE A 117 2.48 -3.07 -4.68
C ILE A 117 3.06 -1.82 -5.35
N PHE A 118 2.80 -0.62 -4.82
CA PHE A 118 3.44 0.61 -5.26
C PHE A 118 4.96 0.50 -5.12
N GLY A 119 5.45 0.10 -3.94
CA GLY A 119 6.90 0.00 -3.66
C GLY A 119 7.64 -0.91 -4.63
N ILE A 120 7.12 -2.14 -4.89
CA ILE A 120 7.74 -3.05 -5.85
C ILE A 120 7.59 -2.57 -7.30
N THR A 121 6.52 -1.84 -7.60
CA THR A 121 6.23 -1.33 -8.94
C THR A 121 7.15 -0.17 -9.32
N VAL A 122 7.34 0.81 -8.44
CA VAL A 122 8.25 1.94 -8.72
C VAL A 122 9.71 1.55 -8.68
N ALA A 123 10.05 0.41 -8.06
CA ALA A 123 11.39 -0.16 -8.11
C ALA A 123 11.74 -0.82 -9.46
N GLN A 124 10.76 -1.03 -10.36
CA GLN A 124 11.01 -1.54 -11.71
C GLN A 124 11.66 -0.45 -12.57
N ASN A 125 12.49 -0.85 -13.52
CA ASN A 125 13.11 0.08 -14.47
C ASN A 125 12.13 0.43 -15.61
N GLY A 126 12.12 1.70 -16.03
CA GLY A 126 11.33 2.17 -17.16
C GLY A 126 9.82 2.30 -16.87
N PHE A 127 9.01 2.26 -17.94
CA PHE A 127 7.56 2.33 -17.82
C PHE A 127 6.98 1.04 -17.25
N VAL A 128 6.01 1.20 -16.36
CA VAL A 128 5.31 0.09 -15.71
C VAL A 128 4.37 -0.61 -16.69
N ASP A 129 4.44 -1.94 -16.73
CA ASP A 129 3.49 -2.77 -17.46
C ASP A 129 2.32 -3.14 -16.51
N PRO A 130 1.05 -2.87 -16.88
CA PRO A 130 -0.11 -3.20 -16.05
C PRO A 130 -0.16 -4.67 -15.61
N TYR A 131 0.29 -5.58 -16.46
CA TYR A 131 0.27 -7.01 -16.15
C TYR A 131 1.19 -7.39 -14.98
N TYR A 132 2.22 -6.58 -14.71
CA TYR A 132 3.04 -6.75 -13.52
C TYR A 132 2.22 -6.51 -12.24
N ILE A 133 1.45 -5.41 -12.19
CA ILE A 133 0.57 -5.08 -11.05
C ILE A 133 -0.52 -6.15 -10.89
N TYR A 134 -1.10 -6.61 -12.01
CA TYR A 134 -2.12 -7.67 -11.98
C TYR A 134 -1.56 -8.98 -11.42
N GLY A 135 -0.33 -9.35 -11.78
CA GLY A 135 0.33 -10.51 -11.21
C GLY A 135 0.54 -10.37 -9.70
N ALA A 136 1.03 -9.22 -9.24
CA ALA A 136 1.23 -8.94 -7.83
C ALA A 136 -0.10 -8.96 -7.05
N ALA A 137 -1.14 -8.31 -7.58
CA ALA A 137 -2.46 -8.27 -6.97
C ALA A 137 -3.11 -9.67 -6.91
N THR A 138 -2.99 -10.48 -7.97
CA THR A 138 -3.51 -11.86 -7.99
C THR A 138 -2.89 -12.72 -6.89
N ALA A 139 -1.61 -12.48 -6.54
CA ALA A 139 -0.95 -13.21 -5.47
C ALA A 139 -1.32 -12.69 -4.07
N SER A 140 -1.58 -11.38 -3.92
CA SER A 140 -1.69 -10.74 -2.60
C SER A 140 -3.14 -10.49 -2.16
N VAL A 141 -3.99 -9.99 -3.05
CA VAL A 141 -5.36 -9.57 -2.70
C VAL A 141 -6.26 -10.71 -2.18
N PRO A 142 -6.25 -11.92 -2.77
CA PRO A 142 -7.04 -13.02 -2.21
C PRO A 142 -6.61 -13.39 -0.79
N LEU A 143 -5.30 -13.34 -0.50
CA LEU A 143 -4.78 -13.63 0.84
C LEU A 143 -5.18 -12.56 1.84
N TRP A 144 -5.30 -11.30 1.41
CA TRP A 144 -5.86 -10.21 2.21
C TRP A 144 -7.30 -10.50 2.63
N ALA A 145 -8.19 -10.79 1.68
CA ALA A 145 -9.61 -11.07 1.96
C ALA A 145 -9.80 -12.35 2.80
N ILE A 146 -9.01 -13.40 2.53
CA ILE A 146 -9.02 -14.65 3.32
C ILE A 146 -8.58 -14.37 4.75
N GLY A 147 -7.53 -13.57 4.95
CA GLY A 147 -7.02 -13.25 6.29
C GLY A 147 -8.07 -12.54 7.15
N THR A 148 -8.77 -11.55 6.60
CA THR A 148 -9.89 -10.88 7.31
C THR A 148 -10.99 -11.86 7.69
N SER A 149 -11.42 -12.73 6.76
CA SER A 149 -12.42 -13.76 7.06
C SER A 149 -11.98 -14.71 8.17
N LEU A 150 -10.73 -15.17 8.13
CA LEU A 150 -10.15 -16.03 9.17
C LEU A 150 -10.07 -15.30 10.51
N GLY A 151 -9.71 -14.01 10.51
CA GLY A 151 -9.69 -13.17 11.70
C GLY A 151 -11.05 -13.03 12.35
N ILE A 152 -12.12 -12.88 11.56
CA ILE A 152 -13.50 -12.85 12.07
C ILE A 152 -13.90 -14.19 12.70
N LEU A 153 -13.58 -15.30 12.02
CA LEU A 153 -13.94 -16.65 12.50
C LEU A 153 -13.16 -17.07 13.74
N MET A 154 -11.90 -16.67 13.83
CA MET A 154 -10.97 -17.16 14.86
C MET A 154 -10.61 -16.11 15.91
N GLY A 155 -11.08 -14.87 15.78
CA GLY A 155 -10.68 -13.74 16.61
C GLY A 155 -10.89 -13.92 18.11
N ASN A 156 -11.89 -14.72 18.51
CA ASN A 156 -12.17 -15.05 19.92
C ASN A 156 -11.40 -16.28 20.43
N ILE A 157 -10.73 -17.03 19.56
CA ILE A 157 -10.10 -18.32 19.89
C ILE A 157 -8.59 -18.13 20.10
N LEU A 158 -7.97 -17.18 19.41
CA LEU A 158 -6.52 -16.98 19.42
C LEU A 158 -6.05 -16.17 20.64
N PRO A 159 -5.01 -16.67 21.34
CA PRO A 159 -4.37 -15.89 22.40
C PRO A 159 -3.84 -14.54 21.89
N LEU A 160 -4.00 -13.50 22.70
CA LEU A 160 -3.59 -12.13 22.36
C LEU A 160 -2.12 -12.01 21.91
N ARG A 161 -1.25 -12.87 22.44
CA ARG A 161 0.17 -12.93 22.05
C ARG A 161 0.37 -13.31 20.58
N ILE A 162 -0.44 -14.23 20.06
CA ILE A 162 -0.38 -14.63 18.63
C ILE A 162 -0.88 -13.51 17.75
N VAL A 163 -1.98 -12.86 18.12
CA VAL A 163 -2.53 -11.70 17.41
C VAL A 163 -1.50 -10.57 17.32
N SER A 164 -0.86 -10.23 18.45
CA SER A 164 0.20 -9.20 18.47
C SER A 164 1.40 -9.58 17.59
N ALA A 165 1.81 -10.86 17.59
CA ALA A 165 2.90 -11.32 16.73
C ALA A 165 2.56 -11.20 15.23
N LEU A 166 1.31 -11.52 14.84
CA LEU A 166 0.83 -11.35 13.47
C LEU A 166 0.82 -9.88 13.05
N SER A 167 0.39 -8.98 13.94
CA SER A 167 0.41 -7.53 13.67
C SER A 167 1.84 -6.99 13.46
N VAL A 168 2.82 -7.51 14.17
CA VAL A 168 4.25 -7.13 14.01
C VAL A 168 4.79 -7.57 12.64
N SER A 169 4.23 -8.61 12.02
CA SER A 169 4.69 -9.08 10.70
C SER A 169 4.57 -8.01 9.60
N LEU A 170 3.63 -7.06 9.73
CA LEU A 170 3.48 -5.91 8.85
C LEU A 170 4.79 -5.10 8.76
N TYR A 171 5.42 -4.83 9.89
CA TYR A 171 6.67 -4.06 9.90
C TYR A 171 7.80 -4.82 9.20
N GLY A 172 7.86 -6.14 9.37
CA GLY A 172 8.80 -7.00 8.66
C GLY A 172 8.59 -6.96 7.13
N MET A 173 7.35 -6.94 6.69
CA MET A 173 6.99 -6.81 5.28
C MET A 173 7.43 -5.45 4.71
N PHE A 174 7.16 -4.34 5.39
CA PHE A 174 7.62 -3.02 4.95
C PHE A 174 9.16 -2.95 4.86
N LEU A 175 9.87 -3.50 5.82
CA LEU A 175 11.34 -3.58 5.77
C LEU A 175 11.82 -4.40 4.57
N ALA A 176 11.15 -5.50 4.24
CA ALA A 176 11.48 -6.32 3.07
C ALA A 176 11.32 -5.57 1.75
N VAL A 177 10.37 -4.63 1.66
CA VAL A 177 10.17 -3.77 0.47
C VAL A 177 11.18 -2.61 0.41
N ILE A 178 11.49 -1.99 1.56
CA ILE A 178 12.32 -0.76 1.63
C ILE A 178 13.83 -1.07 1.56
N ILE A 179 14.29 -2.15 2.18
CA ILE A 179 15.73 -2.46 2.27
C ILE A 179 16.39 -2.69 0.92
N PRO A 180 15.83 -3.46 -0.05
CA PRO A 180 16.49 -3.70 -1.32
C PRO A 180 16.75 -2.43 -2.15
N PRO A 181 15.80 -1.49 -2.33
CA PRO A 181 16.07 -0.21 -2.99
C PRO A 181 17.09 0.66 -2.23
N ALA A 182 16.99 0.71 -0.90
CA ALA A 182 17.91 1.49 -0.07
C ALA A 182 19.37 0.99 -0.16
N LYS A 183 19.58 -0.33 -0.26
CA LYS A 183 20.91 -0.90 -0.50
C LYS A 183 21.51 -0.52 -1.85
N LYS A 184 20.68 -0.32 -2.88
CA LYS A 184 21.12 -0.02 -4.23
C LYS A 184 21.36 1.47 -4.46
N ASN A 185 20.67 2.35 -3.72
CA ASN A 185 20.72 3.80 -3.92
C ASN A 185 20.88 4.53 -2.56
N PRO A 186 22.03 5.16 -2.32
CA PRO A 186 22.32 5.87 -1.07
C PRO A 186 21.34 7.03 -0.82
N THR A 187 20.81 7.67 -1.88
CA THR A 187 19.79 8.72 -1.72
C THR A 187 18.52 8.16 -1.09
N ILE A 188 18.05 6.97 -1.53
CA ILE A 188 16.90 6.30 -0.94
C ILE A 188 17.19 5.94 0.52
N ALA A 189 18.38 5.42 0.81
CA ALA A 189 18.77 5.08 2.19
C ALA A 189 18.72 6.31 3.12
N ILE A 190 19.24 7.44 2.67
CA ILE A 190 19.21 8.70 3.44
C ILE A 190 17.77 9.16 3.64
N LEU A 191 16.94 9.15 2.60
CA LEU A 191 15.54 9.54 2.68
C LEU A 191 14.76 8.65 3.66
N VAL A 192 15.00 7.35 3.66
CA VAL A 192 14.40 6.41 4.61
C VAL A 192 14.80 6.76 6.03
N MET A 193 16.09 6.97 6.31
CA MET A 193 16.58 7.34 7.64
C MET A 193 16.00 8.68 8.11
N VAL A 194 15.96 9.69 7.24
CA VAL A 194 15.35 11.00 7.52
C VAL A 194 13.86 10.85 7.82
N SER A 195 13.15 10.03 7.05
CA SER A 195 11.72 9.76 7.26
C SER A 195 11.45 9.12 8.63
N PHE A 196 12.24 8.13 9.02
CA PHE A 196 12.13 7.52 10.35
C PHE A 196 12.38 8.53 11.46
N PHE A 197 13.44 9.32 11.34
CA PHE A 197 13.78 10.32 12.34
C PHE A 197 12.70 11.40 12.46
N LEU A 198 12.23 11.96 11.34
CA LEU A 198 11.17 12.98 11.34
C LEU A 198 9.84 12.41 11.83
N SER A 199 9.48 11.18 11.48
CA SER A 199 8.27 10.53 11.96
C SER A 199 8.30 10.31 13.47
N ALA A 200 9.44 9.83 14.00
CA ALA A 200 9.63 9.67 15.44
C ALA A 200 9.57 11.01 16.17
N SER A 201 10.24 12.04 15.64
CA SER A 201 10.21 13.40 16.20
C SER A 201 8.80 13.99 16.19
N ALA A 202 8.06 13.80 15.10
CA ALA A 202 6.69 14.29 14.97
C ALA A 202 5.70 13.58 15.92
N ALA A 203 6.01 12.36 16.34
CA ALA A 203 5.21 11.65 17.34
C ALA A 203 5.36 12.23 18.76
N ILE A 204 6.50 12.84 19.05
CA ILE A 204 6.84 13.37 20.39
C ILE A 204 6.50 14.86 20.50
N LEU A 205 6.56 15.62 19.40
CA LEU A 205 6.31 17.06 19.40
C LEU A 205 4.83 17.36 19.68
N PRO A 206 4.49 18.19 20.71
CA PRO A 206 3.10 18.43 21.13
C PRO A 206 2.18 18.94 20.02
N ILE A 207 2.70 19.80 19.12
CA ILE A 207 1.93 20.39 18.02
C ILE A 207 1.58 19.32 16.97
N LEU A 208 2.51 18.42 16.64
CA LEU A 208 2.32 17.40 15.61
C LEU A 208 1.64 16.13 16.16
N SER A 209 1.81 15.85 17.43
CA SER A 209 1.14 14.72 18.10
C SER A 209 -0.37 14.93 18.25
N SER A 210 -0.86 16.18 18.24
CA SER A 210 -2.29 16.50 18.23
C SER A 210 -2.98 16.23 16.90
N LEU A 211 -2.21 16.07 15.79
CA LEU A 211 -2.75 15.72 14.50
C LEU A 211 -3.05 14.22 14.43
N THR A 212 -4.06 13.85 13.62
CA THR A 212 -4.32 12.45 13.34
C THR A 212 -3.12 11.81 12.64
N GLU A 213 -2.91 10.51 12.85
CA GLU A 213 -1.79 9.78 12.26
C GLU A 213 -1.75 9.93 10.73
N SER A 214 -2.91 9.81 10.06
CA SER A 214 -3.01 9.99 8.61
C SER A 214 -2.57 11.37 8.14
N THR A 215 -3.01 12.44 8.82
CA THR A 215 -2.62 13.81 8.49
C THR A 215 -1.11 14.01 8.65
N ARG A 216 -0.53 13.47 9.71
CA ARG A 216 0.92 13.53 9.98
C ARG A 216 1.72 12.82 8.89
N ILE A 217 1.28 11.62 8.47
CA ILE A 217 1.92 10.88 7.37
C ILE A 217 1.88 11.70 6.08
N ILE A 218 0.74 12.25 5.72
CA ILE A 218 0.59 13.06 4.49
C ILE A 218 1.51 14.28 4.52
N LEU A 219 1.52 15.04 5.62
CA LEU A 219 2.37 16.22 5.76
C LEU A 219 3.86 15.87 5.65
N LEU A 220 4.32 14.84 6.36
CA LEU A 220 5.71 14.39 6.29
C LEU A 220 6.07 13.92 4.89
N THR A 221 5.19 13.17 4.22
CA THR A 221 5.42 12.70 2.86
C THR A 221 5.57 13.87 1.89
N LEU A 222 4.69 14.87 1.96
CA LEU A 222 4.75 16.06 1.10
C LEU A 222 6.05 16.84 1.34
N VAL A 223 6.41 17.09 2.60
CA VAL A 223 7.62 17.86 2.94
C VAL A 223 8.86 17.11 2.45
N ILE A 224 9.01 15.83 2.81
CA ILE A 224 10.20 15.03 2.47
C ILE A 224 10.33 14.87 0.97
N SER A 225 9.24 14.55 0.26
CA SER A 225 9.27 14.36 -1.19
C SER A 225 9.57 15.66 -1.94
N THR A 226 9.00 16.80 -1.50
CA THR A 226 9.28 18.10 -2.12
C THR A 226 10.75 18.50 -1.92
N VAL A 227 11.26 18.37 -0.71
CA VAL A 227 12.67 18.67 -0.42
C VAL A 227 13.61 17.75 -1.21
N ALA A 228 13.28 16.46 -1.27
CA ALA A 228 14.06 15.49 -2.05
C ALA A 228 14.07 15.83 -3.55
N ALA A 229 12.93 16.20 -4.13
CA ALA A 229 12.80 16.58 -5.53
C ALA A 229 13.57 17.87 -5.85
N LEU A 230 13.59 18.84 -4.94
CA LEU A 230 14.34 20.10 -5.11
C LEU A 230 15.86 19.89 -5.00
N LEU A 231 16.29 19.03 -4.05
CA LEU A 231 17.72 18.79 -3.81
C LEU A 231 18.35 17.82 -4.82
N ARG A 232 17.57 16.89 -5.35
CA ARG A 232 18.03 15.87 -6.31
C ARG A 232 16.98 15.63 -7.40
N PRO A 233 16.80 16.59 -8.33
CA PRO A 233 15.88 16.40 -9.45
C PRO A 233 16.37 15.24 -10.32
N ILE A 234 15.45 14.35 -10.69
CA ILE A 234 15.74 13.29 -11.67
C ILE A 234 15.75 13.94 -13.04
N THR A 235 16.92 14.04 -13.66
CA THR A 235 17.05 14.55 -15.03
C THR A 235 16.49 13.48 -15.97
N ASP A 236 15.45 13.82 -16.71
CA ASP A 236 14.86 12.96 -17.75
C ASP A 236 15.92 12.59 -18.80
N GLN A 237 16.29 11.33 -18.88
CA GLN A 237 17.15 10.81 -19.95
C GLN A 237 16.38 10.59 -21.28
N SER A 238 15.19 11.17 -21.43
CA SER A 238 14.33 10.97 -22.59
C SER A 238 14.58 11.92 -23.76
N THR A 239 15.57 12.83 -23.70
CA THR A 239 15.83 13.83 -24.77
C THR A 239 17.06 13.56 -25.62
N THR A 240 17.65 12.36 -25.61
CA THR A 240 18.77 12.04 -26.51
C THR A 240 18.44 10.92 -27.49
N HIS A 241 17.33 11.04 -28.20
CA HIS A 241 17.18 10.44 -29.53
C HIS A 241 16.89 11.57 -30.53
N SER A 242 17.93 12.27 -30.95
CA SER A 242 17.90 13.02 -32.20
C SER A 242 17.79 12.05 -33.38
N PRO A 243 16.90 12.27 -34.34
CA PRO A 243 16.83 11.47 -35.56
C PRO A 243 17.99 11.89 -36.49
N THR A 244 18.81 10.95 -36.87
CA THR A 244 19.57 10.99 -38.14
C THR A 244 19.13 9.84 -38.99
#